data_a94127e50dd2edd10d5ecbbf7724bae8
#
_entry.id   a94127e50dd2edd10d5ecbbf7724bae8
#
_cell.length_a   1.000
_cell.length_b   1.000
_cell.length_c   1.000
_cell.angle_alpha   90.00
_cell.angle_beta   90.00
_cell.angle_gamma   90.00
#
_symmetry.space_group_name_H-M   'P 1'
#
loop_
_entity.id
_entity.type
_entity.pdbx_description
1 polymer ?
#
loop_
_entity_poly.entity_id
_entity_poly.type
_entity_poly.pdbx_seq_one_letter_code
_entity_poly.pdbx_strand_id
1 'polypeptide(L)'
;MQSHWCINHALYESVQNTLPLIAKFNAGDGTTRLEETPIKKHLKKIHPEIYKVPLFRRHFCKLMMDEIKHMQKEFSFETNKDEDELRQIPEIVLSERCPELYRNMWFIVQTVLNPIFFSIWQRHCGS
;
A
#
# COMPACT_ATOMS: atom_id res chain seq x y z
N MET A 1 2.13 -5.95 -16.31
CA MET A 1 3.13 -6.54 -15.39
C MET A 1 2.56 -6.58 -13.98
N GLN A 2 2.70 -7.70 -13.33
CA GLN A 2 2.26 -7.83 -11.95
C GLN A 2 3.34 -7.31 -11.01
N SER A 3 2.92 -6.52 -10.03
CA SER A 3 3.86 -5.82 -9.14
C SER A 3 4.15 -6.56 -7.84
N HIS A 4 3.67 -7.80 -7.70
CA HIS A 4 3.84 -8.54 -6.44
C HIS A 4 5.31 -8.89 -6.13
N TRP A 5 6.21 -8.88 -7.11
CA TRP A 5 7.62 -9.15 -6.90
C TRP A 5 8.28 -8.13 -5.96
N CYS A 6 7.72 -6.94 -5.86
CA CYS A 6 8.25 -5.88 -4.99
C CYS A 6 7.72 -5.96 -3.55
N ILE A 7 6.72 -6.80 -3.32
CA ILE A 7 6.07 -6.95 -2.02
C ILE A 7 6.83 -8.01 -1.20
N ASN A 8 6.92 -7.79 0.10
CA ASN A 8 7.47 -8.78 1.02
C ASN A 8 6.77 -10.12 0.79
N HIS A 9 7.55 -11.17 0.52
CA HIS A 9 7.00 -12.46 0.10
C HIS A 9 6.08 -13.08 1.16
N ALA A 10 6.51 -13.06 2.42
CA ALA A 10 5.71 -13.63 3.51
C ALA A 10 4.40 -12.85 3.69
N LEU A 11 4.45 -11.54 3.55
CA LEU A 11 3.25 -10.70 3.59
C LEU A 11 2.32 -11.03 2.42
N TYR A 12 2.87 -11.15 1.21
CA TYR A 12 2.07 -11.46 0.03
C TYR A 12 1.34 -12.80 0.19
N GLU A 13 2.04 -13.84 0.65
CA GLU A 13 1.41 -15.13 0.92
C GLU A 13 0.29 -15.02 1.94
N SER A 14 0.53 -14.27 3.01
CA SER A 14 -0.49 -14.06 4.05
C SER A 14 -1.71 -13.34 3.51
N VAL A 15 -1.51 -12.37 2.60
CA VAL A 15 -2.63 -11.69 1.92
C VAL A 15 -3.43 -12.70 1.09
N GLN A 16 -2.74 -13.53 0.30
CA GLN A 16 -3.42 -14.54 -0.53
C GLN A 16 -4.22 -15.52 0.33
N ASN A 17 -3.68 -15.93 1.47
CA ASN A 17 -4.35 -16.84 2.39
C ASN A 17 -5.49 -16.17 3.15
N THR A 18 -5.51 -14.86 3.22
CA THR A 18 -6.58 -14.10 3.88
C THR A 18 -7.77 -13.84 2.96
N LEU A 19 -7.56 -13.78 1.64
CA LEU A 19 -8.63 -13.48 0.69
C LEU A 19 -9.85 -14.41 0.82
N PRO A 20 -9.68 -15.75 0.94
CA PRO A 20 -10.86 -16.63 1.13
C PRO A 20 -11.62 -16.33 2.42
N LEU A 21 -10.92 -15.90 3.47
CA LEU A 21 -11.56 -15.57 4.75
C LEU A 21 -12.37 -14.28 4.63
N ILE A 22 -11.87 -13.29 3.89
CA ILE A 22 -12.61 -12.07 3.60
C ILE A 22 -13.87 -12.38 2.79
N ALA A 23 -13.76 -13.27 1.80
CA ALA A 23 -14.91 -13.69 0.99
C ALA A 23 -15.97 -14.35 1.86
N LYS A 24 -15.58 -15.24 2.77
CA LYS A 24 -16.52 -15.89 3.71
C LYS A 24 -17.18 -14.87 4.63
N PHE A 25 -16.41 -13.94 5.15
CA PHE A 25 -16.93 -12.87 6.02
C PHE A 25 -17.97 -12.04 5.27
N ASN A 26 -17.68 -11.64 4.03
CA ASN A 26 -18.60 -10.86 3.20
C ASN A 26 -19.86 -11.65 2.81
N ALA A 27 -19.75 -12.98 2.75
CA ALA A 27 -20.90 -13.85 2.49
C ALA A 27 -21.76 -14.10 3.73
N GLY A 28 -21.43 -13.50 4.87
CA GLY A 28 -22.20 -13.62 6.10
C GLY A 28 -21.86 -14.83 6.95
N ASP A 29 -20.70 -15.46 6.76
CA ASP A 29 -20.26 -16.57 7.61
C ASP A 29 -19.91 -16.06 9.01
N GLY A 30 -20.78 -16.32 9.97
CA GLY A 30 -20.61 -15.87 11.35
C GLY A 30 -19.48 -16.57 12.11
N THR A 31 -18.86 -17.61 11.52
CA THR A 31 -17.72 -18.31 12.15
C THR A 31 -16.39 -17.71 11.73
N THR A 32 -16.36 -16.87 10.69
CA THR A 32 -15.14 -16.25 10.20
C THR A 32 -14.76 -15.07 11.08
N ARG A 33 -13.52 -15.06 11.55
CA ARG A 33 -12.98 -14.01 12.42
C ARG A 33 -11.80 -13.32 11.72
N LEU A 34 -11.95 -12.04 11.38
CA LEU A 34 -10.92 -11.29 10.68
C LEU A 34 -9.71 -11.01 11.57
N GLU A 35 -9.88 -10.97 12.90
CA GLU A 35 -8.76 -10.77 13.82
C GLU A 35 -7.80 -11.97 13.89
N GLU A 36 -8.20 -13.12 13.35
CA GLU A 36 -7.38 -14.34 13.32
C GLU A 36 -6.78 -14.62 11.94
N THR A 37 -6.83 -13.65 11.02
CA THR A 37 -6.30 -13.83 9.66
C THR A 37 -4.78 -13.87 9.64
N PRO A 38 -4.16 -14.55 8.66
CA PRO A 38 -2.70 -14.61 8.54
C PRO A 38 -2.02 -13.26 8.44
N ILE A 39 -2.71 -12.24 7.94
CA ILE A 39 -2.17 -10.88 7.82
C ILE A 39 -1.78 -10.31 9.19
N LYS A 40 -2.51 -10.66 10.25
CA LYS A 40 -2.33 -10.05 11.57
C LYS A 40 -0.93 -10.21 12.13
N LYS A 41 -0.24 -11.31 11.84
CA LYS A 41 1.12 -11.53 12.33
C LYS A 41 2.14 -10.53 11.76
N HIS A 42 1.82 -9.88 10.64
CA HIS A 42 2.69 -8.88 10.01
C HIS A 42 2.38 -7.46 10.46
N LEU A 43 1.31 -7.26 11.22
CA LEU A 43 0.87 -5.94 11.65
C LEU A 43 1.40 -5.66 13.05
N LYS A 44 2.11 -4.56 13.21
CA LYS A 44 2.54 -4.07 14.51
C LYS A 44 1.74 -2.82 14.86
N LYS A 45 0.88 -2.95 15.88
CA LYS A 45 0.12 -1.82 16.37
C LYS A 45 1.02 -0.90 17.17
N ILE A 46 1.18 0.34 16.72
CA ILE A 46 2.01 1.35 17.38
C ILE A 46 1.17 2.20 18.33
N HIS A 47 0.00 2.62 17.86
CA HIS A 47 -1.01 3.36 18.61
C HIS A 47 -2.38 2.89 18.15
N PRO A 48 -3.47 3.25 18.86
CA PRO A 48 -4.80 3.02 18.32
C PRO A 48 -4.90 3.60 16.91
N GLU A 49 -5.42 2.82 15.96
CA GLU A 49 -5.59 3.18 14.56
C GLU A 49 -4.29 3.37 13.75
N ILE A 50 -3.12 3.09 14.33
CA ILE A 50 -1.83 3.21 13.63
C ILE A 50 -1.11 1.88 13.65
N TYR A 51 -0.82 1.36 12.46
CA TYR A 51 -0.18 0.06 12.28
C TYR A 51 1.05 0.18 11.39
N LYS A 52 2.05 -0.65 11.68
CA LYS A 52 3.25 -0.79 10.86
C LYS A 52 3.22 -2.15 10.18
N VAL A 53 3.53 -2.16 8.89
CA VAL A 53 3.57 -3.40 8.11
C VAL A 53 4.79 -3.41 7.19
N PRO A 54 5.52 -4.54 7.08
CA PRO A 54 6.67 -4.64 6.16
C PRO A 54 6.16 -4.88 4.73
N LEU A 55 5.79 -3.81 4.03
CA LEU A 55 5.13 -3.90 2.73
C LEU A 55 6.07 -4.30 1.60
N PHE A 56 7.16 -3.57 1.42
CA PHE A 56 8.05 -3.75 0.29
C PHE A 56 9.30 -4.55 0.65
N ARG A 57 9.83 -5.27 -0.33
CA ARG A 57 11.16 -5.86 -0.20
C ARG A 57 12.21 -4.76 -0.12
N ARG A 58 13.25 -4.99 0.66
CA ARG A 58 14.33 -4.01 0.87
C ARG A 58 14.97 -3.58 -0.45
N HIS A 59 15.21 -4.53 -1.36
CA HIS A 59 15.77 -4.23 -2.68
C HIS A 59 14.89 -3.28 -3.47
N PHE A 60 13.58 -3.47 -3.42
CA PHE A 60 12.64 -2.58 -4.10
C PHE A 60 12.68 -1.17 -3.50
N CYS A 61 12.79 -1.05 -2.18
CA CYS A 61 12.90 0.26 -1.54
C CYS A 61 14.12 1.02 -2.05
N LYS A 62 15.25 0.33 -2.22
CA LYS A 62 16.47 0.93 -2.77
C LYS A 62 16.26 1.40 -4.20
N LEU A 63 15.64 0.56 -5.03
CA LEU A 63 15.35 0.92 -6.43
C LEU A 63 14.43 2.15 -6.49
N MET A 64 13.43 2.23 -5.62
CA MET A 64 12.53 3.37 -5.57
C MET A 64 13.26 4.64 -5.16
N MET A 65 14.15 4.57 -4.18
CA MET A 65 14.94 5.73 -3.78
C MET A 65 15.83 6.23 -4.91
N ASP A 66 16.46 5.31 -5.64
CA ASP A 66 17.29 5.67 -6.79
C ASP A 66 16.44 6.31 -7.90
N GLU A 67 15.24 5.78 -8.14
CA GLU A 67 14.33 6.32 -9.15
C GLU A 67 13.82 7.71 -8.76
N ILE A 68 13.52 7.95 -7.49
CA ILE A 68 13.11 9.26 -7.00
C ILE A 68 14.23 10.29 -7.25
N LYS A 69 15.47 9.93 -6.98
CA LYS A 69 16.62 10.79 -7.25
C LYS A 69 16.78 11.08 -8.72
N HIS A 70 16.56 10.08 -9.58
CA HIS A 70 16.58 10.24 -11.03
C HIS A 70 15.49 11.20 -11.49
N MET A 71 14.27 11.04 -11.01
CA MET A 71 13.15 11.90 -11.35
C MET A 71 13.38 13.34 -10.92
N GLN A 72 14.04 13.56 -9.78
CA GLN A 72 14.37 14.92 -9.33
C GLN A 72 15.36 15.62 -10.25
N LYS A 73 16.22 14.87 -10.92
CA LYS A 73 17.17 15.43 -11.91
C LYS A 73 16.51 15.70 -13.26
N GLU A 74 15.68 14.76 -13.73
CA GLU A 74 15.05 14.83 -15.06
C GLU A 74 13.85 15.76 -15.09
N PHE A 75 13.11 15.84 -14.00
CA PHE A 75 11.91 16.67 -13.90
C PHE A 75 12.04 17.64 -12.74
N SER A 76 11.66 18.89 -13.00
CA SER A 76 11.50 19.86 -11.91
C SER A 76 10.24 19.49 -11.14
N PHE A 77 10.37 19.15 -9.86
CA PHE A 77 9.22 18.90 -9.02
C PHE A 77 8.48 20.22 -8.80
N GLU A 78 7.19 20.20 -9.10
CA GLU A 78 6.34 21.36 -8.87
C GLU A 78 6.01 21.46 -7.38
N THR A 79 5.99 22.70 -6.89
CA THR A 79 5.56 22.96 -5.53
C THR A 79 4.03 22.97 -5.49
N ASN A 80 3.42 22.36 -4.46
CA ASN A 80 1.98 22.40 -4.31
C ASN A 80 1.51 23.86 -4.15
N LYS A 81 0.23 24.11 -4.50
CA LYS A 81 -0.32 25.48 -4.53
C LYS A 81 -0.92 25.89 -3.19
N ASP A 82 -0.31 25.51 -2.09
CA ASP A 82 -0.74 25.96 -0.79
C ASP A 82 -0.32 27.41 -0.56
N GLU A 83 -1.22 28.25 -0.02
CA GLU A 83 -0.93 29.66 0.28
C GLU A 83 0.11 29.80 1.39
N ASP A 84 0.18 28.83 2.29
CA ASP A 84 1.19 28.80 3.36
C ASP A 84 2.48 28.18 2.81
N GLU A 85 3.55 28.97 2.69
CA GLU A 85 4.83 28.50 2.19
C GLU A 85 5.40 27.32 2.98
N LEU A 86 5.10 27.21 4.26
CA LEU A 86 5.56 26.10 5.10
C LEU A 86 4.88 24.78 4.74
N ARG A 87 3.75 24.83 4.04
CA ARG A 87 3.03 23.64 3.58
C ARG A 87 3.33 23.30 2.13
N GLN A 88 4.11 24.13 1.44
CA GLN A 88 4.50 23.85 0.07
C GLN A 88 5.55 22.77 0.04
N ILE A 89 5.22 21.65 -0.63
CA ILE A 89 6.10 20.48 -0.73
C ILE A 89 6.38 20.25 -2.21
N PRO A 90 7.66 20.06 -2.59
CA PRO A 90 7.96 19.66 -3.97
C PRO A 90 7.31 18.32 -4.27
N GLU A 91 6.55 18.25 -5.34
CA GLU A 91 5.80 17.04 -5.68
C GLU A 91 5.77 16.81 -7.19
N ILE A 92 5.46 15.59 -7.56
CA ILE A 92 5.25 15.19 -8.94
C ILE A 92 3.95 14.39 -9.00
N VAL A 93 3.15 14.65 -10.03
CA VAL A 93 1.90 13.92 -10.23
C VAL A 93 2.22 12.65 -11.01
N LEU A 94 2.19 11.49 -10.34
CA LEU A 94 2.58 10.21 -10.93
C LEU A 94 1.71 9.82 -12.12
N SER A 95 0.40 10.07 -12.06
CA SER A 95 -0.50 9.73 -13.17
C SER A 95 -0.14 10.45 -14.47
N GLU A 96 0.47 11.63 -14.39
CA GLU A 96 0.88 12.42 -15.54
C GLU A 96 2.32 12.14 -15.96
N ARG A 97 3.24 12.02 -15.00
CA ARG A 97 4.68 11.90 -15.28
C ARG A 97 5.16 10.46 -15.37
N CYS A 98 4.57 9.56 -14.59
CA CYS A 98 4.98 8.15 -14.50
C CYS A 98 3.75 7.25 -14.49
N PRO A 99 2.97 7.17 -15.59
CA PRO A 99 1.70 6.45 -15.59
C PRO A 99 1.84 4.96 -15.28
N GLU A 100 2.94 4.32 -15.65
CA GLU A 100 3.15 2.90 -15.31
C GLU A 100 3.37 2.70 -13.83
N LEU A 101 4.18 3.57 -13.20
CA LEU A 101 4.39 3.52 -11.76
C LEU A 101 3.08 3.78 -11.02
N TYR A 102 2.30 4.74 -11.49
CA TYR A 102 0.98 5.03 -10.92
C TYR A 102 0.07 3.80 -10.97
N ARG A 103 -0.01 3.12 -12.11
CA ARG A 103 -0.83 1.92 -12.25
C ARG A 103 -0.35 0.79 -11.33
N ASN A 104 0.97 0.63 -11.20
CA ASN A 104 1.54 -0.38 -10.31
C ASN A 104 1.25 -0.08 -8.84
N MET A 105 1.34 1.20 -8.44
CA MET A 105 1.00 1.59 -7.07
C MET A 105 -0.49 1.37 -6.80
N TRP A 106 -1.35 1.69 -7.75
CA TRP A 106 -2.79 1.44 -7.63
C TRP A 106 -3.11 -0.05 -7.54
N PHE A 107 -2.41 -0.86 -8.33
CA PHE A 107 -2.54 -2.32 -8.25
C PHE A 107 -2.19 -2.83 -6.85
N ILE A 108 -1.12 -2.31 -6.25
CA ILE A 108 -0.71 -2.68 -4.89
C ILE A 108 -1.78 -2.28 -3.87
N VAL A 109 -2.34 -1.09 -4.02
CA VAL A 109 -3.43 -0.63 -3.14
C VAL A 109 -4.59 -1.63 -3.19
N GLN A 110 -5.03 -2.01 -4.37
CA GLN A 110 -6.19 -2.87 -4.54
C GLN A 110 -5.93 -4.32 -4.12
N THR A 111 -4.74 -4.86 -4.41
CA THR A 111 -4.47 -6.29 -4.22
C THR A 111 -3.79 -6.62 -2.89
N VAL A 112 -3.12 -5.66 -2.26
CA VAL A 112 -2.39 -5.88 -1.02
C VAL A 112 -2.94 -5.02 0.11
N LEU A 113 -3.01 -3.71 -0.08
CA LEU A 113 -3.43 -2.81 1.00
C LEU A 113 -4.92 -2.94 1.34
N ASN A 114 -5.78 -3.15 0.36
CA ASN A 114 -7.21 -3.34 0.62
C ASN A 114 -7.50 -4.53 1.54
N PRO A 115 -6.95 -5.74 1.28
CA PRO A 115 -7.14 -6.85 2.19
C PRO A 115 -6.62 -6.58 3.61
N ILE A 116 -5.47 -5.90 3.73
CA ILE A 116 -4.92 -5.53 5.03
C ILE A 116 -5.86 -4.56 5.75
N PHE A 117 -6.26 -3.51 5.05
CA PHE A 117 -7.16 -2.49 5.59
C PHE A 117 -8.49 -3.09 6.00
N PHE A 118 -9.08 -3.94 5.16
CA PHE A 118 -10.34 -4.61 5.46
C PHE A 118 -10.24 -5.50 6.70
N SER A 119 -9.11 -6.20 6.87
CA SER A 119 -8.89 -7.06 8.03
C SER A 119 -8.86 -6.28 9.35
N ILE A 120 -8.44 -5.00 9.29
CA ILE A 120 -8.37 -4.15 10.50
C ILE A 120 -9.71 -3.44 10.74
N TRP A 121 -10.25 -2.78 9.72
CA TRP A 121 -11.40 -1.89 9.89
C TRP A 121 -12.67 -2.34 9.18
N GLN A 122 -12.64 -3.45 8.46
CA GLN A 122 -13.77 -4.00 7.70
C GLN A 122 -14.34 -3.00 6.69
N ARG A 123 -13.44 -2.21 6.08
CA ARG A 123 -13.72 -1.25 5.01
C ARG A 123 -12.71 -1.41 3.90
N HIS A 124 -13.04 -0.92 2.72
CA HIS A 124 -12.12 -0.90 1.58
C HIS A 124 -11.39 0.45 1.49
N CYS A 125 -10.12 0.40 1.09
CA CYS A 125 -9.35 1.61 0.81
C CYS A 125 -9.98 2.39 -0.35
N GLY A 126 -10.03 3.71 -0.23
CA GLY A 126 -10.50 4.56 -1.30
C GLY A 126 -12.03 4.60 -1.47
N SER A 127 -12.76 4.02 -0.55
CA SER A 127 -14.22 4.08 -0.57
C SER A 127 -14.75 5.16 0.37
#